data_cf32503b83cb1dc0ee129fc74dc3abb6
#
_entry.id   cf32503b83cb1dc0ee129fc74dc3abb6
#
_cell.length_a   1.000
_cell.length_b   1.000
_cell.length_c   1.000
_cell.angle_alpha   90.00
_cell.angle_beta   90.00
_cell.angle_gamma   90.00
#
_symmetry.space_group_name_H-M   'P 1'
#
loop_
_entity.id
_entity.type
_entity.pdbx_description
1 polymer ?
#
loop_
_entity_poly.entity_id
_entity_poly.type
_entity_poly.pdbx_seq_one_letter_code
_entity_poly.pdbx_strand_id
1 'polypeptide(L)'
;MRNVVAALVWIAFASPLYAQSGTQAPPPAHTLSLAGPRVGMTFLSDGVVKKLHERSVDVSQNISQFGWQFERQFYSKQSGITALNEWVFLLGGLDQSVAIPSLSWMVGLRTREGAEFGVGPNVTPAGVALALAAGVTMRAGVLNVPMNFAVVPTKAGTRVTMLTGFTIRR
;
A
#
# COMPACT_ATOMS: atom_id res chain seq x y z
N MET A 1 51.89 18.56 -12.86
CA MET A 1 50.78 18.91 -13.77
C MET A 1 50.52 17.68 -14.66
N ARG A 2 49.56 16.86 -14.33
CA ARG A 2 49.17 15.68 -15.14
C ARG A 2 47.67 15.72 -15.36
N ASN A 3 47.31 16.00 -16.60
CA ASN A 3 45.94 16.02 -17.10
C ASN A 3 45.42 14.59 -17.16
N VAL A 4 44.33 14.28 -16.42
CA VAL A 4 43.56 13.05 -16.55
C VAL A 4 42.39 13.34 -17.48
N VAL A 5 42.46 12.84 -18.69
CA VAL A 5 41.40 12.89 -19.69
C VAL A 5 40.42 11.78 -19.34
N ALA A 6 39.19 12.11 -18.93
CA ALA A 6 38.12 11.17 -18.71
C ALA A 6 37.48 10.81 -20.07
N ALA A 7 37.68 9.60 -20.53
CA ALA A 7 37.04 9.04 -21.71
C ALA A 7 35.62 8.56 -21.34
N LEU A 8 34.59 9.26 -21.85
CA LEU A 8 33.20 8.82 -21.80
C LEU A 8 32.98 7.74 -22.87
N VAL A 9 32.76 6.51 -22.43
CA VAL A 9 32.37 5.42 -23.31
C VAL A 9 30.87 5.43 -23.51
N TRP A 10 30.44 5.81 -24.71
CA TRP A 10 29.05 5.67 -25.17
C TRP A 10 28.83 4.22 -25.63
N ILE A 11 28.04 3.44 -24.86
CA ILE A 11 27.57 2.14 -25.28
C ILE A 11 26.26 2.37 -26.05
N ALA A 12 26.34 2.32 -27.36
CA ALA A 12 25.15 2.31 -28.23
C ALA A 12 24.52 0.91 -28.17
N PHE A 13 23.38 0.76 -27.52
CA PHE A 13 22.53 -0.43 -27.61
C PHE A 13 21.82 -0.38 -28.97
N ALA A 14 22.31 -1.13 -29.95
CA ALA A 14 21.58 -1.45 -31.16
C ALA A 14 20.51 -2.50 -30.83
N SER A 15 19.25 -2.08 -30.63
CA SER A 15 18.12 -2.99 -30.50
C SER A 15 17.73 -3.51 -31.89
N PRO A 16 17.64 -4.84 -32.11
CA PRO A 16 17.11 -5.37 -33.35
C PRO A 16 15.60 -5.06 -33.43
N LEU A 17 15.20 -4.36 -34.46
CA LEU A 17 13.78 -4.17 -34.83
C LEU A 17 13.25 -5.52 -35.32
N TYR A 18 12.63 -6.28 -34.44
CA TYR A 18 11.75 -7.36 -34.84
C TYR A 18 10.43 -6.76 -35.31
N ALA A 19 10.13 -6.87 -36.58
CA ALA A 19 8.82 -6.60 -37.14
C ALA A 19 7.83 -7.56 -36.49
N GLN A 20 7.03 -7.07 -35.55
CA GLN A 20 5.95 -7.82 -34.94
C GLN A 20 4.83 -7.96 -36.01
N SER A 21 4.69 -9.16 -36.52
CA SER A 21 3.50 -9.60 -37.27
C SER A 21 2.29 -9.33 -36.41
N GLY A 22 1.29 -8.62 -36.96
CA GLY A 22 0.13 -8.10 -36.25
C GLY A 22 -0.66 -9.16 -35.49
N THR A 23 -0.23 -9.40 -34.24
CA THR A 23 -1.09 -10.03 -33.24
C THR A 23 -1.93 -8.90 -32.67
N GLN A 24 -3.23 -8.94 -32.93
CA GLN A 24 -4.21 -8.03 -32.34
C GLN A 24 -3.91 -7.92 -30.82
N ALA A 25 -3.60 -6.72 -30.37
CA ALA A 25 -3.40 -6.49 -28.95
C ALA A 25 -4.62 -7.02 -28.18
N PRO A 26 -4.44 -7.81 -27.11
CA PRO A 26 -5.58 -8.26 -26.31
C PRO A 26 -6.34 -7.02 -25.86
N PRO A 27 -7.70 -7.08 -25.82
CA PRO A 27 -8.51 -5.95 -25.41
C PRO A 27 -7.99 -5.44 -24.06
N PRO A 28 -7.95 -4.11 -23.83
CA PRO A 28 -7.40 -3.54 -22.61
C PRO A 28 -8.10 -4.19 -21.42
N ALA A 29 -7.34 -4.84 -20.56
CA ALA A 29 -7.85 -5.39 -19.32
C ALA A 29 -8.59 -4.25 -18.60
N HIS A 30 -9.89 -4.42 -18.34
CA HIS A 30 -10.70 -3.42 -17.66
C HIS A 30 -10.05 -3.16 -16.30
N THR A 31 -9.28 -2.09 -16.19
CA THR A 31 -8.64 -1.66 -14.96
C THR A 31 -9.73 -1.12 -14.05
N LEU A 32 -10.22 -1.96 -13.14
CA LEU A 32 -11.17 -1.51 -12.13
C LEU A 32 -10.41 -0.65 -11.10
N SER A 33 -10.88 0.56 -10.89
CA SER A 33 -10.42 1.46 -9.87
C SER A 33 -11.46 1.56 -8.76
N LEU A 34 -11.04 1.34 -7.52
CA LEU A 34 -11.88 1.44 -6.34
C LEU A 34 -11.27 2.49 -5.39
N ALA A 35 -12.13 3.24 -4.74
CA ALA A 35 -11.69 4.18 -3.71
C ALA A 35 -12.74 4.27 -2.61
N GLY A 36 -12.31 4.55 -1.38
CA GLY A 36 -13.25 4.73 -0.29
C GLY A 36 -12.59 5.00 1.06
N PRO A 37 -13.41 5.45 2.03
CA PRO A 37 -12.95 5.73 3.37
C PRO A 37 -12.52 4.46 4.10
N ARG A 38 -11.58 4.65 5.04
CA ARG A 38 -11.08 3.63 5.96
C ARG A 38 -11.13 4.17 7.37
N VAL A 39 -11.59 3.32 8.28
CA VAL A 39 -11.59 3.58 9.72
C VAL A 39 -11.04 2.35 10.44
N GLY A 40 -10.42 2.54 11.59
CA GLY A 40 -9.90 1.43 12.37
C GLY A 40 -9.03 1.85 13.52
N MET A 41 -8.15 0.94 13.92
CA MET A 41 -7.24 1.14 15.05
C MET A 41 -5.86 0.61 14.72
N THR A 42 -4.85 1.25 15.30
CA THR A 42 -3.47 0.76 15.30
C THR A 42 -3.00 0.55 16.71
N PHE A 43 -2.44 -0.63 16.95
CA PHE A 43 -1.77 -1.02 18.20
C PHE A 43 -0.27 -0.83 18.03
N LEU A 44 0.32 -0.01 18.88
CA LEU A 44 1.74 0.32 18.89
C LEU A 44 2.42 -0.46 20.02
N SER A 45 3.56 -1.09 19.73
CA SER A 45 4.40 -1.62 20.80
C SER A 45 5.10 -0.48 21.56
N ASP A 46 5.52 -0.74 22.79
CA ASP A 46 6.16 0.25 23.69
C ASP A 46 7.33 0.98 23.03
N GLY A 47 8.16 0.26 22.28
CA GLY A 47 9.30 0.88 21.61
C GLY A 47 8.90 1.85 20.49
N VAL A 48 7.75 1.63 19.82
CA VAL A 48 7.22 2.58 18.84
C VAL A 48 6.65 3.81 19.54
N VAL A 49 5.92 3.63 20.65
CA VAL A 49 5.40 4.73 21.46
C VAL A 49 6.55 5.60 21.96
N LYS A 50 7.59 4.99 22.56
CA LYS A 50 8.79 5.70 23.01
C LYS A 50 9.42 6.52 21.88
N LYS A 51 9.56 5.93 20.69
CA LYS A 51 10.12 6.63 19.53
C LYS A 51 9.28 7.80 19.05
N LEU A 52 7.95 7.73 19.20
CA LEU A 52 7.04 8.84 18.89
C LEU A 52 7.17 9.96 19.95
N HIS A 53 7.27 9.61 21.24
CA HIS A 53 7.53 10.56 22.32
C HIS A 53 8.86 11.31 22.14
N GLU A 54 9.94 10.63 21.71
CA GLU A 54 11.22 11.25 21.37
C GLU A 54 11.10 12.29 20.23
N ARG A 55 10.01 12.24 19.47
CA ARG A 55 9.66 13.19 18.39
C ARG A 55 8.56 14.18 18.80
N SER A 56 8.32 14.33 20.09
CA SER A 56 7.29 15.20 20.68
C SER A 56 5.85 14.85 20.23
N VAL A 57 5.62 13.56 19.93
CA VAL A 57 4.28 13.04 19.63
C VAL A 57 3.84 12.19 20.81
N ASP A 58 2.97 12.74 21.66
CA ASP A 58 2.47 12.05 22.86
C ASP A 58 1.23 11.22 22.52
N VAL A 59 1.39 9.89 22.54
CA VAL A 59 0.34 8.94 22.17
C VAL A 59 0.36 7.71 23.07
N SER A 60 -0.81 7.10 23.26
CA SER A 60 -0.94 5.79 23.88
C SER A 60 -0.64 4.66 22.87
N GLN A 61 -0.64 3.41 23.37
CA GLN A 61 -0.44 2.23 22.52
C GLN A 61 -1.55 2.00 21.49
N ASN A 62 -2.75 2.49 21.77
CA ASN A 62 -3.92 2.30 20.91
C ASN A 62 -4.30 3.65 20.31
N ILE A 63 -4.27 3.76 18.99
CA ILE A 63 -4.66 4.97 18.28
C ILE A 63 -5.76 4.67 17.28
N SER A 64 -6.77 5.53 17.23
CA SER A 64 -7.77 5.49 16.16
C SER A 64 -7.13 5.82 14.83
N GLN A 65 -7.64 5.25 13.74
CA GLN A 65 -7.20 5.51 12.38
C GLN A 65 -8.40 5.94 11.54
N PHE A 66 -8.19 6.99 10.77
CA PHE A 66 -9.16 7.45 9.79
C PHE A 66 -8.43 7.83 8.50
N GLY A 67 -9.02 7.54 7.34
CA GLY A 67 -8.37 7.90 6.09
C GLY A 67 -9.06 7.41 4.84
N TRP A 68 -8.27 7.22 3.79
CA TRP A 68 -8.77 6.87 2.46
C TRP A 68 -7.84 5.87 1.78
N GLN A 69 -8.44 4.90 1.07
CA GLN A 69 -7.72 3.95 0.22
C GLN A 69 -8.11 4.16 -1.23
N PHE A 70 -7.10 4.11 -2.10
CA PHE A 70 -7.23 4.05 -3.55
C PHE A 70 -6.66 2.72 -4.02
N GLU A 71 -7.45 1.95 -4.73
CA GLU A 71 -7.07 0.65 -5.28
C GLU A 71 -7.16 0.69 -6.79
N ARG A 72 -6.18 0.12 -7.45
CA ARG A 72 -6.16 -0.09 -8.89
C ARG A 72 -5.84 -1.55 -9.19
N GLN A 73 -6.74 -2.21 -9.90
CA GLN A 73 -6.54 -3.56 -10.40
C GLN A 73 -5.83 -3.46 -11.76
N PHE A 74 -4.68 -4.08 -11.92
CA PHE A 74 -3.91 -3.98 -13.16
C PHE A 74 -3.77 -5.31 -13.91
N TYR A 75 -4.12 -6.42 -13.28
CA TYR A 75 -4.11 -7.75 -13.89
C TYR A 75 -5.17 -8.64 -13.24
N SER A 76 -5.93 -9.36 -14.07
CA SER A 76 -6.89 -10.36 -13.60
C SER A 76 -6.78 -11.61 -14.47
N LYS A 77 -6.54 -12.76 -13.85
CA LYS A 77 -6.47 -14.05 -14.53
C LYS A 77 -7.84 -14.73 -14.53
N GLN A 78 -8.12 -15.54 -15.55
CA GLN A 78 -9.36 -16.35 -15.62
C GLN A 78 -9.53 -17.28 -14.40
N SER A 79 -8.43 -17.67 -13.73
CA SER A 79 -8.46 -18.39 -12.46
C SER A 79 -9.06 -17.59 -11.28
N GLY A 80 -9.35 -16.28 -11.46
CA GLY A 80 -9.95 -15.42 -10.44
C GLY A 80 -8.97 -14.72 -9.52
N ILE A 81 -7.68 -14.83 -9.78
CA ILE A 81 -6.65 -14.05 -9.05
C ILE A 81 -6.48 -12.69 -9.75
N THR A 82 -6.55 -11.63 -8.97
CA THR A 82 -6.40 -10.24 -9.41
C THR A 82 -5.21 -9.61 -8.71
N ALA A 83 -4.32 -8.96 -9.48
CA ALA A 83 -3.23 -8.18 -8.93
C ALA A 83 -3.67 -6.73 -8.68
N LEU A 84 -3.30 -6.20 -7.52
CA LEU A 84 -3.73 -4.91 -6.99
C LEU A 84 -2.53 -4.00 -6.75
N ASN A 85 -2.76 -2.71 -6.93
CA ASN A 85 -1.91 -1.64 -6.45
C ASN A 85 -2.78 -0.74 -5.57
N GLU A 86 -2.35 -0.48 -4.35
CA GLU A 86 -3.13 0.24 -3.36
C GLU A 86 -2.32 1.38 -2.73
N TRP A 87 -2.95 2.53 -2.61
CA TRP A 87 -2.49 3.65 -1.82
C TRP A 87 -3.40 3.83 -0.62
N VAL A 88 -2.84 3.78 0.57
CA VAL A 88 -3.58 3.93 1.83
C VAL A 88 -3.04 5.12 2.59
N PHE A 89 -3.86 6.16 2.72
CA PHE A 89 -3.58 7.37 3.48
C PHE A 89 -4.37 7.31 4.78
N LEU A 90 -3.69 7.37 5.91
CA LEU A 90 -4.34 7.35 7.22
C LEU A 90 -3.84 8.51 8.07
N LEU A 91 -4.72 8.99 8.92
CA LEU A 91 -4.44 9.94 9.99
C LEU A 91 -4.85 9.27 11.31
N GLY A 92 -3.89 9.10 12.18
CA GLY A 92 -4.09 8.43 13.47
C GLY A 92 -4.01 9.38 14.65
N GLY A 93 -4.60 8.97 15.79
CA GLY A 93 -4.46 9.65 17.07
C GLY A 93 -5.33 10.88 17.27
N LEU A 94 -6.31 11.14 16.39
CA LEU A 94 -7.23 12.28 16.53
C LEU A 94 -8.02 12.23 17.85
N ASP A 95 -8.31 11.04 18.36
CA ASP A 95 -8.92 10.78 19.66
C ASP A 95 -8.03 11.21 20.84
N GLN A 96 -6.73 11.41 20.61
CA GLN A 96 -5.74 11.84 21.60
C GLN A 96 -5.19 13.23 21.31
N SER A 97 -5.91 14.01 20.49
CA SER A 97 -5.52 15.38 20.10
C SER A 97 -4.18 15.47 19.37
N VAL A 98 -3.73 14.38 18.75
CA VAL A 98 -2.56 14.33 17.87
C VAL A 98 -2.93 13.91 16.48
N ALA A 99 -2.11 14.29 15.51
CA ALA A 99 -2.29 13.93 14.10
C ALA A 99 -1.05 13.19 13.60
N ILE A 100 -1.16 11.86 13.45
CA ILE A 100 -0.06 11.01 13.00
C ILE A 100 -0.36 10.54 11.58
N PRO A 101 0.25 11.15 10.55
CA PRO A 101 0.05 10.74 9.17
C PRO A 101 0.73 9.38 8.93
N SER A 102 0.07 8.55 8.11
CA SER A 102 0.60 7.29 7.62
C SER A 102 0.27 7.14 6.14
N LEU A 103 1.27 6.81 5.35
CA LEU A 103 1.14 6.54 3.92
C LEU A 103 1.68 5.14 3.64
N SER A 104 0.85 4.29 3.06
CA SER A 104 1.28 2.98 2.55
C SER A 104 1.07 2.91 1.04
N TRP A 105 2.03 2.33 0.36
CA TRP A 105 1.89 1.89 -1.02
C TRP A 105 2.06 0.38 -1.05
N MET A 106 1.00 -0.33 -1.44
CA MET A 106 0.92 -1.78 -1.37
C MET A 106 0.76 -2.40 -2.75
N VAL A 107 1.45 -3.49 -2.99
CA VAL A 107 1.17 -4.39 -4.11
C VAL A 107 0.64 -5.69 -3.53
N GLY A 108 -0.45 -6.18 -4.09
CA GLY A 108 -1.15 -7.32 -3.53
C GLY A 108 -1.86 -8.19 -4.56
N LEU A 109 -2.42 -9.25 -4.04
CA LEU A 109 -3.24 -10.20 -4.77
C LEU A 109 -4.58 -10.35 -4.06
N ARG A 110 -5.66 -10.43 -4.85
CA ARG A 110 -7.01 -10.75 -4.37
C ARG A 110 -7.50 -12.02 -5.04
N THR A 111 -8.04 -12.93 -4.26
CA THR A 111 -8.69 -14.15 -4.78
C THR A 111 -10.13 -13.85 -5.21
N ARG A 112 -10.76 -14.79 -5.92
CA ARG A 112 -12.16 -14.69 -6.33
C ARG A 112 -13.11 -14.57 -5.13
N GLU A 113 -12.79 -15.24 -4.04
CA GLU A 113 -13.55 -15.28 -2.79
C GLU A 113 -13.40 -13.99 -1.98
N GLY A 114 -12.49 -13.08 -2.38
CA GLY A 114 -12.25 -11.80 -1.75
C GLY A 114 -11.13 -11.80 -0.70
N ALA A 115 -10.40 -12.90 -0.51
CA ALA A 115 -9.20 -12.89 0.33
C ALA A 115 -8.10 -12.08 -0.34
N GLU A 116 -7.39 -11.25 0.43
CA GLU A 116 -6.39 -10.30 -0.02
C GLU A 116 -5.10 -10.46 0.74
N PHE A 117 -3.99 -10.30 0.03
CA PHE A 117 -2.66 -10.27 0.61
C PHE A 117 -1.85 -9.18 -0.08
N GLY A 118 -1.16 -8.37 0.69
CA GLY A 118 -0.39 -7.26 0.16
C GLY A 118 0.89 -7.02 0.95
N VAL A 119 1.86 -6.43 0.26
CA VAL A 119 3.15 -6.02 0.83
C VAL A 119 3.58 -4.71 0.22
N GLY A 120 4.21 -3.85 1.02
CA GLY A 120 4.73 -2.59 0.51
C GLY A 120 5.28 -1.68 1.59
N PRO A 121 5.92 -0.57 1.21
CA PRO A 121 6.45 0.40 2.15
C PRO A 121 5.31 1.15 2.85
N ASN A 122 5.54 1.42 4.13
CA ASN A 122 4.72 2.29 4.96
C ASN A 122 5.61 3.39 5.57
N VAL A 123 5.18 4.62 5.43
CA VAL A 123 5.86 5.84 5.91
C VAL A 123 5.02 6.49 6.99
N THR A 124 5.64 6.77 8.13
CA THR A 124 5.03 7.50 9.27
C THR A 124 6.08 8.37 9.95
N PRO A 125 5.71 9.26 10.86
CA PRO A 125 6.69 9.99 11.69
C PRO A 125 7.64 9.09 12.48
N ALA A 126 7.22 7.84 12.82
CA ALA A 126 8.12 6.87 13.46
C ALA A 126 9.19 6.32 12.51
N GLY A 127 9.06 6.50 11.20
CA GLY A 127 10.00 6.08 10.16
C GLY A 127 9.35 5.31 9.03
N VAL A 128 10.20 4.75 8.16
CA VAL A 128 9.80 3.91 7.02
C VAL A 128 10.02 2.45 7.38
N ALA A 129 9.06 1.60 7.04
CA ALA A 129 9.15 0.15 7.23
C ALA A 129 8.32 -0.61 6.19
N LEU A 130 8.54 -1.91 6.08
CA LEU A 130 7.72 -2.79 5.24
C LEU A 130 6.43 -3.15 5.98
N ALA A 131 5.29 -2.95 5.33
CA ALA A 131 3.99 -3.40 5.78
C ALA A 131 3.64 -4.73 5.10
N LEU A 132 3.09 -5.66 5.87
CA LEU A 132 2.47 -6.89 5.41
C LEU A 132 0.99 -6.82 5.74
N ALA A 133 0.12 -7.00 4.77
CA ALA A 133 -1.31 -6.93 4.96
C ALA A 133 -2.01 -8.20 4.49
N ALA A 134 -3.08 -8.55 5.19
CA ALA A 134 -4.02 -9.57 4.79
C ALA A 134 -5.44 -9.09 5.09
N GLY A 135 -6.41 -9.51 4.30
CA GLY A 135 -7.79 -9.09 4.50
C GLY A 135 -8.79 -9.90 3.71
N VAL A 136 -10.04 -9.51 3.87
CA VAL A 136 -11.15 -10.03 3.09
C VAL A 136 -12.04 -8.87 2.65
N THR A 137 -12.50 -8.91 1.42
CA THR A 137 -13.50 -7.98 0.91
C THR A 137 -14.82 -8.70 0.69
N MET A 138 -15.83 -8.35 1.48
CA MET A 138 -17.20 -8.80 1.32
C MET A 138 -17.92 -7.92 0.30
N ARG A 139 -18.73 -8.53 -0.57
CA ARG A 139 -19.51 -7.84 -1.60
C ARG A 139 -20.98 -7.82 -1.23
N ALA A 140 -21.57 -6.62 -1.21
CA ALA A 140 -22.99 -6.39 -1.00
C ALA A 140 -23.55 -5.50 -2.12
N GLY A 141 -23.94 -6.11 -3.24
CA GLY A 141 -24.39 -5.39 -4.44
C GLY A 141 -23.26 -4.54 -5.04
N VAL A 142 -23.47 -3.23 -5.11
CA VAL A 142 -22.47 -2.25 -5.61
C VAL A 142 -21.42 -1.86 -4.56
N LEU A 143 -21.65 -2.24 -3.31
CA LEU A 143 -20.79 -1.91 -2.17
C LEU A 143 -19.81 -3.05 -1.90
N ASN A 144 -18.55 -2.72 -1.70
CA ASN A 144 -17.55 -3.64 -1.16
C ASN A 144 -17.18 -3.17 0.26
N VAL A 145 -17.16 -4.10 1.21
CA VAL A 145 -16.78 -3.87 2.60
C VAL A 145 -15.49 -4.65 2.87
N PRO A 146 -14.32 -4.01 2.79
CA PRO A 146 -13.06 -4.63 3.13
C PRO A 146 -12.84 -4.66 4.65
N MET A 147 -12.23 -5.73 5.13
CA MET A 147 -11.68 -5.86 6.47
C MET A 147 -10.21 -6.26 6.34
N ASN A 148 -9.31 -5.35 6.71
CA ASN A 148 -7.88 -5.50 6.49
C ASN A 148 -7.13 -5.50 7.82
N PHE A 149 -6.14 -6.36 7.90
CA PHE A 149 -5.20 -6.47 9.00
C PHE A 149 -3.79 -6.26 8.44
N ALA A 150 -3.00 -5.36 9.05
CA ALA A 150 -1.65 -5.09 8.61
C ALA A 150 -0.66 -5.13 9.79
N VAL A 151 0.52 -5.68 9.53
CA VAL A 151 1.63 -5.73 10.47
C VAL A 151 2.81 -5.00 9.88
N VAL A 152 3.39 -4.10 10.66
CA VAL A 152 4.55 -3.30 10.26
C VAL A 152 5.66 -3.48 11.30
N PRO A 153 6.55 -4.46 11.13
CA PRO A 153 7.70 -4.63 11.99
C PRO A 153 8.72 -3.51 11.75
N THR A 154 9.26 -2.96 12.83
CA THR A 154 10.30 -1.92 12.80
C THR A 154 11.40 -2.23 13.81
N LYS A 155 12.54 -1.55 13.72
CA LYS A 155 13.61 -1.67 14.74
C LYS A 155 13.16 -1.21 16.13
N ALA A 156 12.20 -0.30 16.20
CA ALA A 156 11.64 0.20 17.47
C ALA A 156 10.55 -0.72 18.04
N GLY A 157 10.03 -1.65 17.26
CA GLY A 157 8.93 -2.55 17.63
C GLY A 157 7.94 -2.74 16.49
N THR A 158 6.77 -3.25 16.80
CA THR A 158 5.75 -3.61 15.81
C THR A 158 4.54 -2.71 15.92
N ARG A 159 3.95 -2.39 14.78
CA ARG A 159 2.64 -1.75 14.65
C ARG A 159 1.68 -2.75 14.03
N VAL A 160 0.50 -2.89 14.61
CA VAL A 160 -0.57 -3.76 14.11
C VAL A 160 -1.79 -2.89 13.84
N THR A 161 -2.28 -2.89 12.63
CA THR A 161 -3.41 -2.05 12.20
C THR A 161 -4.56 -2.92 11.74
N MET A 162 -5.76 -2.61 12.20
CA MET A 162 -7.02 -3.19 11.75
C MET A 162 -7.86 -2.09 11.12
N LEU A 163 -8.28 -2.29 9.87
CA LEU A 163 -9.07 -1.33 9.11
C LEU A 163 -10.31 -1.98 8.54
N THR A 164 -11.38 -1.21 8.50
CA THR A 164 -12.58 -1.50 7.72
C THR A 164 -13.02 -0.25 6.97
N GLY A 165 -14.03 -0.37 6.13
CA GLY A 165 -14.56 0.74 5.37
C GLY A 165 -15.49 0.27 4.27
N PHE A 166 -15.65 1.09 3.26
CA PHE A 166 -16.41 0.69 2.07
C PHE A 166 -15.78 1.28 0.81
N THR A 167 -16.00 0.61 -0.31
CA THR A 167 -15.70 1.14 -1.65
C THR A 167 -16.89 0.93 -2.57
N ILE A 168 -17.11 1.89 -3.45
CA ILE A 168 -18.15 1.83 -4.47
C ILE A 168 -17.47 1.51 -5.81
N ARG A 169 -17.98 0.52 -6.53
CA ARG A 169 -17.54 0.19 -7.88
C ARG A 169 -18.06 1.29 -8.84
N ARG A 170 -17.15 1.92 -9.54
CA ARG A 170 -17.43 2.88 -10.61
C ARG A 170 -17.14 2.26 -11.96
#